data_c650f18d297f87ad38c09eb962a2e55b
#
_entry.id   c650f18d297f87ad38c09eb962a2e55b
#
_cell.length_a   1.000
_cell.length_b   1.000
_cell.length_c   1.000
_cell.angle_alpha   90.00
_cell.angle_beta   90.00
_cell.angle_gamma   90.00
#
_symmetry.space_group_name_H-M   'P 1'
#
loop_
_entity.id
_entity.type
_entity.pdbx_description
1 polymer ?
#
loop_
_entity_poly.entity_id
_entity_poly.type
_entity_poly.pdbx_seq_one_letter_code
_entity_poly.pdbx_strand_id
1 'polypeptide(L)'
;MTVVRSSKSSRRARFKRWKRSLLDWFAIHVFGGLLLPLLIRSWRVELDLPTELRQYRDSGQKTILAFWHNRQLGLLRVADELRPVKVLISRHGDGEIIARIVSRFGIGSVRGSSTRGGKAAVRQLVKASRESHLAITPDGPVGPCYAAKQGVALVAALTGLPVAWVTWSTDRAWRFRSWDRFILPKPFARMRYRVEGMVEIPRNAGAEEIEAGRLEIERRMNALTTTLDREMGLD
;
A
#
# COMPACT_ATOMS: atom_id res chain seq x y z
N MET A 1 -17.11 -36.45 -42.94
CA MET A 1 -15.83 -35.71 -42.79
C MET A 1 -15.90 -34.82 -41.54
N THR A 2 -15.46 -35.31 -40.44
CA THR A 2 -15.59 -34.63 -39.13
C THR A 2 -14.22 -34.04 -38.78
N VAL A 3 -14.18 -32.73 -38.60
CA VAL A 3 -12.98 -31.89 -38.54
C VAL A 3 -12.28 -32.02 -37.20
N VAL A 4 -11.07 -32.58 -37.21
CA VAL A 4 -10.10 -32.56 -36.09
C VAL A 4 -9.49 -31.15 -35.98
N ARG A 5 -10.18 -30.21 -35.33
CA ARG A 5 -9.67 -28.85 -35.06
C ARG A 5 -9.42 -28.54 -33.56
N SER A 6 -9.53 -29.53 -32.69
CA SER A 6 -9.59 -29.30 -31.20
C SER A 6 -8.25 -29.37 -30.48
N SER A 7 -7.18 -29.96 -31.01
CA SER A 7 -5.98 -30.26 -30.20
C SER A 7 -4.95 -29.12 -30.09
N LYS A 8 -4.84 -28.27 -31.12
CA LYS A 8 -3.83 -27.18 -31.12
C LYS A 8 -4.21 -26.00 -30.21
N SER A 9 -5.49 -25.68 -30.05
CA SER A 9 -5.96 -24.59 -29.19
C SER A 9 -5.80 -24.97 -27.70
N SER A 10 -6.07 -26.22 -27.33
CA SER A 10 -5.91 -26.71 -25.98
C SER A 10 -4.44 -26.78 -25.54
N ARG A 11 -3.53 -27.19 -26.42
CA ARG A 11 -2.07 -27.18 -26.15
C ARG A 11 -1.52 -25.78 -25.96
N ARG A 12 -1.93 -24.80 -26.79
CA ARG A 12 -1.54 -23.38 -26.63
C ARG A 12 -2.07 -22.78 -25.32
N ALA A 13 -3.31 -23.07 -24.94
CA ALA A 13 -3.90 -22.61 -23.71
C ALA A 13 -3.22 -23.24 -22.45
N ARG A 14 -2.86 -24.55 -22.53
CA ARG A 14 -2.09 -25.23 -21.47
C ARG A 14 -0.67 -24.66 -21.33
N PHE A 15 0.02 -24.42 -22.45
CA PHE A 15 1.36 -23.83 -22.46
C PHE A 15 1.36 -22.38 -21.92
N LYS A 16 0.34 -21.59 -22.27
CA LYS A 16 0.18 -20.22 -21.75
C LYS A 16 -0.09 -20.22 -20.22
N ARG A 17 -0.91 -21.16 -19.74
CA ARG A 17 -1.14 -21.35 -18.30
C ARG A 17 0.12 -21.79 -17.56
N TRP A 18 0.86 -22.73 -18.10
CA TRP A 18 2.12 -23.22 -17.54
C TRP A 18 3.18 -22.12 -17.46
N LYS A 19 3.37 -21.33 -18.55
CA LYS A 19 4.28 -20.17 -18.52
C LYS A 19 3.86 -19.14 -17.46
N ARG A 20 2.57 -18.85 -17.34
CA ARG A 20 2.07 -17.94 -16.31
C ARG A 20 2.32 -18.48 -14.91
N SER A 21 2.06 -19.75 -14.67
CA SER A 21 2.33 -20.41 -13.39
C SER A 21 3.81 -20.38 -13.01
N LEU A 22 4.72 -20.57 -13.96
CA LEU A 22 6.17 -20.45 -13.73
C LEU A 22 6.59 -19.02 -13.42
N LEU A 23 6.05 -18.03 -14.13
CA LEU A 23 6.31 -16.62 -13.89
C LEU A 23 5.78 -16.20 -12.51
N ASP A 24 4.59 -16.63 -12.15
CA ASP A 24 3.99 -16.39 -10.84
C ASP A 24 4.84 -17.04 -9.73
N TRP A 25 5.27 -18.28 -9.94
CA TRP A 25 6.17 -18.99 -9.01
C TRP A 25 7.49 -18.24 -8.83
N PHE A 26 8.13 -17.83 -9.93
CA PHE A 26 9.38 -17.08 -9.90
C PHE A 26 9.21 -15.71 -9.21
N ALA A 27 8.14 -14.99 -9.53
CA ALA A 27 7.82 -13.70 -8.90
C ALA A 27 7.62 -13.84 -7.38
N ILE A 28 6.97 -14.90 -6.92
CA ILE A 28 6.70 -15.10 -5.50
C ILE A 28 7.94 -15.63 -4.76
N HIS A 29 8.65 -16.61 -5.32
CA HIS A 29 9.68 -17.34 -4.57
C HIS A 29 11.07 -16.74 -4.77
N VAL A 30 11.44 -16.38 -5.99
CA VAL A 30 12.76 -15.80 -6.25
C VAL A 30 12.75 -14.30 -6.02
N PHE A 31 11.87 -13.57 -6.70
CA PHE A 31 11.81 -12.12 -6.52
C PHE A 31 11.29 -11.76 -5.12
N GLY A 32 10.09 -12.17 -4.75
CA GLY A 32 9.48 -11.83 -3.46
C GLY A 32 10.10 -12.54 -2.25
N GLY A 33 10.70 -13.73 -2.45
CA GLY A 33 11.29 -14.55 -1.38
C GLY A 33 12.78 -14.34 -1.15
N LEU A 34 13.51 -13.90 -2.14
CA LEU A 34 14.98 -13.77 -2.05
C LEU A 34 15.46 -12.36 -2.46
N LEU A 35 15.19 -11.94 -3.70
CA LEU A 35 15.77 -10.70 -4.23
C LEU A 35 15.24 -9.45 -3.54
N LEU A 36 13.92 -9.39 -3.34
CA LEU A 36 13.28 -8.26 -2.68
C LEU A 36 13.68 -8.12 -1.21
N PRO A 37 13.70 -9.17 -0.37
CA PRO A 37 14.24 -9.08 0.99
C PRO A 37 15.68 -8.64 1.03
N LEU A 38 16.56 -9.15 0.14
CA LEU A 38 17.95 -8.73 0.05
C LEU A 38 18.07 -7.25 -0.31
N LEU A 39 17.30 -6.78 -1.30
CA LEU A 39 17.26 -5.37 -1.67
C LEU A 39 16.81 -4.50 -0.48
N ILE A 40 15.71 -4.86 0.17
CA ILE A 40 15.13 -4.14 1.31
C ILE A 40 16.11 -4.09 2.48
N ARG A 41 16.80 -5.19 2.77
CA ARG A 41 17.84 -5.24 3.85
C ARG A 41 19.06 -4.40 3.53
N SER A 42 19.36 -4.17 2.26
CA SER A 42 20.50 -3.32 1.86
C SER A 42 20.28 -1.83 2.17
N TRP A 43 19.05 -1.39 2.36
CA TRP A 43 18.72 0.01 2.61
C TRP A 43 19.11 0.45 4.03
N ARG A 44 19.71 1.62 4.13
CA ARG A 44 20.05 2.28 5.40
C ARG A 44 18.86 3.14 5.82
N VAL A 45 18.22 2.77 6.91
CA VAL A 45 16.94 3.34 7.32
C VAL A 45 17.10 4.30 8.49
N GLU A 46 16.51 5.45 8.36
CA GLU A 46 16.27 6.43 9.41
C GLU A 46 14.74 6.59 9.54
N LEU A 47 14.21 6.28 10.72
CA LEU A 47 12.78 6.36 11.02
C LEU A 47 12.52 7.49 11.99
N ASP A 48 11.87 8.53 11.49
CA ASP A 48 11.38 9.66 12.28
C ASP A 48 9.91 9.41 12.65
N LEU A 49 9.71 9.03 13.90
CA LEU A 49 8.40 8.76 14.48
C LEU A 49 8.18 9.70 15.68
N PRO A 50 7.26 10.65 15.58
CA PRO A 50 6.93 11.56 16.67
C PRO A 50 6.53 10.83 17.98
N THR A 51 6.83 11.44 19.11
CA THR A 51 6.57 10.86 20.43
C THR A 51 5.10 10.51 20.64
N GLU A 52 4.20 11.37 20.20
CA GLU A 52 2.74 11.19 20.29
C GLU A 52 2.29 9.93 19.55
N LEU A 53 2.85 9.68 18.36
CA LEU A 53 2.54 8.49 17.56
C LEU A 53 3.15 7.22 18.17
N ARG A 54 4.31 7.33 18.81
CA ARG A 54 4.89 6.22 19.58
C ARG A 54 3.98 5.85 20.75
N GLN A 55 3.57 6.83 21.54
CA GLN A 55 2.65 6.63 22.66
C GLN A 55 1.31 6.05 22.20
N TYR A 56 0.76 6.55 21.07
CA TYR A 56 -0.46 6.04 20.49
C TYR A 56 -0.32 4.57 20.09
N ARG A 57 0.77 4.20 19.42
CA ARG A 57 1.08 2.81 19.09
C ARG A 57 1.20 1.94 20.34
N ASP A 58 1.94 2.40 21.32
CA ASP A 58 2.25 1.65 22.54
C ASP A 58 1.01 1.48 23.45
N SER A 59 0.00 2.36 23.31
CA SER A 59 -1.31 2.21 23.97
C SER A 59 -2.17 1.08 23.35
N GLY A 60 -1.72 0.47 22.27
CA GLY A 60 -2.45 -0.60 21.57
C GLY A 60 -3.60 -0.09 20.68
N GLN A 61 -3.81 1.22 20.61
CA GLN A 61 -4.82 1.82 19.74
C GLN A 61 -4.48 1.62 18.26
N LYS A 62 -5.50 1.51 17.42
CA LYS A 62 -5.34 1.27 15.99
C LYS A 62 -5.50 2.57 15.21
N THR A 63 -4.80 2.66 14.07
CA THR A 63 -4.81 3.81 13.17
C THR A 63 -5.02 3.37 11.73
N ILE A 64 -5.43 4.30 10.89
CA ILE A 64 -5.33 4.18 9.44
C ILE A 64 -4.00 4.83 9.04
N LEU A 65 -3.12 4.05 8.42
CA LEU A 65 -1.84 4.51 7.88
C LEU A 65 -2.06 4.84 6.39
N ALA A 66 -2.10 6.12 6.07
CA ALA A 66 -2.26 6.61 4.70
C ALA A 66 -0.89 6.89 4.07
N PHE A 67 -0.67 6.41 2.86
CA PHE A 67 0.55 6.64 2.07
C PHE A 67 0.25 6.61 0.58
N TRP A 68 1.06 7.29 -0.24
CA TRP A 68 0.88 7.29 -1.68
C TRP A 68 1.25 5.94 -2.32
N HIS A 69 0.56 5.57 -3.38
CA HIS A 69 0.74 4.27 -4.05
C HIS A 69 2.19 4.02 -4.49
N ASN A 70 2.89 5.05 -4.95
CA ASN A 70 4.29 4.94 -5.34
C ASN A 70 5.28 4.73 -4.18
N ARG A 71 4.84 4.87 -2.93
CA ARG A 71 5.64 4.66 -1.72
C ARG A 71 5.47 3.28 -1.08
N GLN A 72 4.56 2.45 -1.62
CA GLN A 72 4.19 1.17 -0.98
C GLN A 72 5.37 0.21 -0.78
N LEU A 73 6.33 0.16 -1.73
CA LEU A 73 7.43 -0.79 -1.65
C LEU A 73 8.37 -0.50 -0.47
N GLY A 74 8.72 0.77 -0.26
CA GLY A 74 9.59 1.16 0.83
C GLY A 74 9.02 0.82 2.20
N LEU A 75 7.71 0.85 2.37
CA LEU A 75 7.06 0.55 3.66
C LEU A 75 7.27 -0.90 4.12
N LEU A 76 7.60 -1.82 3.22
CA LEU A 76 7.96 -3.20 3.60
C LEU A 76 9.19 -3.23 4.53
N ARG A 77 10.07 -2.23 4.46
CA ARG A 77 11.28 -2.16 5.31
C ARG A 77 10.98 -1.86 6.77
N VAL A 78 9.90 -1.13 7.03
CA VAL A 78 9.45 -0.74 8.37
C VAL A 78 8.16 -1.46 8.78
N ALA A 79 7.81 -2.53 8.08
CA ALA A 79 6.56 -3.26 8.35
C ALA A 79 6.48 -3.81 9.78
N ASP A 80 7.61 -4.21 10.35
CA ASP A 80 7.68 -4.74 11.72
C ASP A 80 7.27 -3.69 12.77
N GLU A 81 7.60 -2.42 12.52
CA GLU A 81 7.26 -1.29 13.39
C GLU A 81 5.76 -0.93 13.34
N LEU A 82 5.06 -1.39 12.29
CA LEU A 82 3.67 -1.06 12.02
C LEU A 82 2.70 -2.20 12.34
N ARG A 83 3.17 -3.33 12.85
CA ARG A 83 2.33 -4.51 13.15
C ARG A 83 1.44 -4.30 14.38
N PRO A 84 0.25 -4.95 14.40
CA PRO A 84 -0.38 -5.70 13.32
C PRO A 84 -1.03 -4.77 12.28
N VAL A 85 -0.72 -4.94 10.99
CA VAL A 85 -1.22 -4.12 9.89
C VAL A 85 -1.84 -4.97 8.78
N LYS A 86 -2.93 -4.48 8.19
CA LYS A 86 -3.59 -5.08 7.01
C LYS A 86 -3.73 -4.05 5.91
N VAL A 87 -3.41 -4.45 4.68
CA VAL A 87 -3.51 -3.62 3.48
C VAL A 87 -4.66 -4.08 2.59
N LEU A 88 -5.35 -3.14 1.94
CA LEU A 88 -6.38 -3.45 0.96
C LEU A 88 -5.73 -3.85 -0.36
N ILE A 89 -5.96 -5.08 -0.82
CA ILE A 89 -5.40 -5.61 -2.07
C ILE A 89 -6.53 -6.10 -2.99
N SER A 90 -6.42 -5.80 -4.28
CA SER A 90 -7.36 -6.27 -5.30
C SER A 90 -7.49 -7.80 -5.33
N ARG A 91 -8.69 -8.29 -5.70
CA ARG A 91 -8.95 -9.72 -5.92
C ARG A 91 -8.47 -10.23 -7.28
N HIS A 92 -8.02 -9.38 -8.17
CA HIS A 92 -7.54 -9.77 -9.50
C HIS A 92 -6.15 -10.44 -9.43
N GLY A 93 -5.76 -11.16 -10.48
CA GLY A 93 -4.59 -12.08 -10.48
C GLY A 93 -3.30 -11.52 -9.89
N ASP A 94 -2.91 -10.29 -10.25
CA ASP A 94 -1.68 -9.67 -9.74
C ASP A 94 -1.78 -9.37 -8.24
N GLY A 95 -2.98 -9.09 -7.73
CA GLY A 95 -3.23 -8.90 -6.30
C GLY A 95 -2.96 -10.16 -5.47
N GLU A 96 -3.11 -11.37 -6.03
CA GLU A 96 -2.76 -12.61 -5.32
C GLU A 96 -1.24 -12.71 -5.11
N ILE A 97 -0.47 -12.38 -6.15
CA ILE A 97 1.00 -12.36 -6.06
C ILE A 97 1.46 -11.34 -5.00
N ILE A 98 0.90 -10.13 -5.06
CA ILE A 98 1.22 -9.07 -4.09
C ILE A 98 0.85 -9.51 -2.67
N ALA A 99 -0.34 -10.10 -2.45
CA ALA A 99 -0.76 -10.57 -1.14
C ALA A 99 0.19 -11.63 -0.55
N ARG A 100 0.68 -12.55 -1.37
CA ARG A 100 1.67 -13.55 -0.98
C ARG A 100 3.04 -12.93 -0.68
N ILE A 101 3.44 -11.92 -1.43
CA ILE A 101 4.70 -11.21 -1.18
C ILE A 101 4.61 -10.45 0.15
N VAL A 102 3.59 -9.61 0.35
CA VAL A 102 3.48 -8.79 1.56
C VAL A 102 3.28 -9.63 2.82
N SER A 103 2.64 -10.80 2.71
CA SER A 103 2.47 -11.72 3.86
C SER A 103 3.81 -12.23 4.41
N ARG A 104 4.84 -12.32 3.58
CA ARG A 104 6.21 -12.69 4.01
C ARG A 104 6.87 -11.61 4.87
N PHE A 105 6.39 -10.37 4.75
CA PHE A 105 6.79 -9.27 5.60
C PHE A 105 5.82 -9.08 6.79
N GLY A 106 4.99 -10.07 7.09
CA GLY A 106 4.04 -10.05 8.22
C GLY A 106 2.87 -9.09 8.05
N ILE A 107 2.62 -8.61 6.83
CA ILE A 107 1.52 -7.71 6.51
C ILE A 107 0.31 -8.57 6.10
N GLY A 108 -0.80 -8.43 6.82
CA GLY A 108 -2.06 -9.04 6.44
C GLY A 108 -2.71 -8.35 5.23
N SER A 109 -3.68 -9.01 4.61
CA SER A 109 -4.43 -8.39 3.50
C SER A 109 -5.93 -8.49 3.69
N VAL A 110 -6.63 -7.42 3.35
CA VAL A 110 -8.07 -7.38 3.12
C VAL A 110 -8.28 -7.44 1.61
N ARG A 111 -9.08 -8.41 1.16
CA ARG A 111 -9.28 -8.66 -0.28
C ARG A 111 -10.53 -7.92 -0.77
N GLY A 112 -10.36 -6.91 -1.59
CA GLY A 112 -11.45 -6.09 -2.10
C GLY A 112 -11.07 -5.27 -3.32
N SER A 113 -12.04 -4.54 -3.86
CA SER A 113 -11.82 -3.61 -4.96
C SER A 113 -12.45 -2.27 -4.62
N SER A 114 -11.75 -1.18 -4.90
CA SER A 114 -12.27 0.19 -4.76
C SER A 114 -13.33 0.53 -5.83
N THR A 115 -13.38 -0.23 -6.93
CA THR A 115 -14.27 0.06 -8.07
C THR A 115 -15.50 -0.86 -8.12
N ARG A 116 -15.29 -2.19 -8.08
CA ARG A 116 -16.39 -3.16 -8.07
C ARG A 116 -16.48 -3.83 -6.70
N GLY A 117 -17.57 -3.56 -5.96
CA GLY A 117 -17.75 -4.12 -4.61
C GLY A 117 -17.13 -3.29 -3.49
N GLY A 118 -16.94 -1.97 -3.68
CA GLY A 118 -16.39 -1.06 -2.68
C GLY A 118 -17.07 -1.15 -1.32
N LYS A 119 -18.38 -1.29 -1.26
CA LYS A 119 -19.15 -1.49 -0.01
C LYS A 119 -18.70 -2.77 0.75
N ALA A 120 -18.39 -3.85 0.04
CA ALA A 120 -17.91 -5.08 0.66
C ALA A 120 -16.47 -4.93 1.17
N ALA A 121 -15.61 -4.23 0.43
CA ALA A 121 -14.25 -3.91 0.84
C ALA A 121 -14.24 -3.04 2.11
N VAL A 122 -15.07 -2.00 2.14
CA VAL A 122 -15.24 -1.12 3.33
C VAL A 122 -15.69 -1.94 4.54
N ARG A 123 -16.70 -2.80 4.40
CA ARG A 123 -17.13 -3.67 5.52
C ARG A 123 -16.02 -4.57 6.05
N GLN A 124 -15.18 -5.12 5.16
CA GLN A 124 -14.05 -5.94 5.57
C GLN A 124 -12.95 -5.11 6.26
N LEU A 125 -12.70 -3.88 5.81
CA LEU A 125 -11.78 -2.95 6.46
C LEU A 125 -12.28 -2.59 7.87
N VAL A 126 -13.58 -2.26 8.02
CA VAL A 126 -14.19 -2.00 9.33
C VAL A 126 -14.07 -3.20 10.27
N LYS A 127 -14.23 -4.43 9.78
CA LYS A 127 -13.98 -5.62 10.58
C LYS A 127 -12.50 -5.75 10.97
N ALA A 128 -11.60 -5.54 10.02
CA ALA A 128 -10.15 -5.67 10.23
C ALA A 128 -9.59 -4.61 11.19
N SER A 129 -10.20 -3.42 11.24
CA SER A 129 -9.78 -2.30 12.08
C SER A 129 -9.83 -2.58 13.59
N ARG A 130 -10.62 -3.58 14.01
CA ARG A 130 -10.74 -3.98 15.42
C ARG A 130 -9.46 -4.64 15.96
N GLU A 131 -8.68 -5.24 15.07
CA GLU A 131 -7.52 -6.06 15.45
C GLU A 131 -6.20 -5.53 14.87
N SER A 132 -6.26 -4.68 13.85
CA SER A 132 -5.09 -4.29 13.07
C SER A 132 -5.16 -2.81 12.66
N HIS A 133 -4.00 -2.19 12.52
CA HIS A 133 -3.88 -0.97 11.73
C HIS A 133 -4.33 -1.25 10.29
N LEU A 134 -4.86 -0.25 9.63
CA LEU A 134 -5.23 -0.34 8.21
C LEU A 134 -4.24 0.46 7.37
N ALA A 135 -3.63 -0.16 6.39
CA ALA A 135 -2.75 0.50 5.43
C ALA A 135 -3.55 0.81 4.14
N ILE A 136 -3.69 2.07 3.80
CA ILE A 136 -4.53 2.54 2.68
C ILE A 136 -3.72 3.47 1.78
N THR A 137 -3.80 3.23 0.46
CA THR A 137 -3.31 4.15 -0.59
C THR A 137 -4.47 5.01 -1.08
N PRO A 138 -4.56 6.30 -0.66
CA PRO A 138 -5.72 7.13 -0.97
C PRO A 138 -5.92 7.40 -2.46
N ASP A 139 -4.85 7.47 -3.25
CA ASP A 139 -4.88 7.62 -4.72
C ASP A 139 -5.41 6.37 -5.44
N GLY A 140 -5.39 5.21 -4.77
CA GLY A 140 -5.90 3.96 -5.31
C GLY A 140 -5.09 3.42 -6.49
N PRO A 141 -5.54 2.31 -7.13
CA PRO A 141 -4.74 1.59 -8.12
C PRO A 141 -4.71 2.20 -9.53
N VAL A 142 -5.47 3.25 -9.77
CA VAL A 142 -5.58 3.89 -11.11
C VAL A 142 -5.36 5.41 -11.08
N GLY A 143 -5.02 5.95 -9.91
CA GLY A 143 -4.73 7.37 -9.73
C GLY A 143 -5.94 8.31 -9.89
N PRO A 144 -5.67 9.59 -10.10
CA PRO A 144 -4.37 10.19 -10.39
C PRO A 144 -3.41 10.17 -9.19
N CYS A 145 -2.10 10.18 -9.48
CA CYS A 145 -1.05 10.19 -8.46
C CYS A 145 -1.16 11.44 -7.58
N TYR A 146 -1.00 11.25 -6.27
CA TYR A 146 -1.05 12.32 -5.26
C TYR A 146 -2.42 13.01 -5.11
N ALA A 147 -3.50 12.36 -5.53
CA ALA A 147 -4.87 12.82 -5.33
C ALA A 147 -5.65 11.79 -4.50
N ALA A 148 -6.07 12.18 -3.31
CA ALA A 148 -6.80 11.31 -2.41
C ALA A 148 -8.26 11.12 -2.86
N LYS A 149 -8.73 9.89 -2.84
CA LYS A 149 -10.15 9.54 -3.02
C LYS A 149 -10.84 9.50 -1.67
N GLN A 150 -12.15 9.64 -1.67
CA GLN A 150 -12.98 9.66 -0.45
C GLN A 150 -12.88 8.38 0.41
N GLY A 151 -12.38 7.29 -0.16
CA GLY A 151 -12.34 6.00 0.52
C GLY A 151 -11.62 6.00 1.87
N VAL A 152 -10.51 6.71 2.01
CA VAL A 152 -9.76 6.80 3.27
C VAL A 152 -10.55 7.55 4.34
N ALA A 153 -11.15 8.69 3.99
CA ALA A 153 -11.97 9.50 4.87
C ALA A 153 -13.26 8.76 5.29
N LEU A 154 -13.91 8.07 4.36
CA LEU A 154 -15.08 7.24 4.64
C LEU A 154 -14.74 6.09 5.61
N VAL A 155 -13.62 5.40 5.43
CA VAL A 155 -13.20 4.34 6.37
C VAL A 155 -12.88 4.92 7.73
N ALA A 156 -12.27 6.09 7.83
CA ALA A 156 -12.03 6.79 9.08
C ALA A 156 -13.34 7.11 9.81
N ALA A 157 -14.30 7.71 9.12
CA ALA A 157 -15.64 8.01 9.68
C ALA A 157 -16.38 6.75 10.17
N LEU A 158 -16.30 5.65 9.43
CA LEU A 158 -16.99 4.41 9.79
C LEU A 158 -16.31 3.64 10.93
N THR A 159 -15.00 3.77 11.08
CA THR A 159 -14.24 3.07 12.12
C THR A 159 -14.01 3.93 13.35
N GLY A 160 -14.03 5.25 13.21
CA GLY A 160 -13.59 6.20 14.22
C GLY A 160 -12.09 6.14 14.48
N LEU A 161 -11.31 5.53 13.60
CA LEU A 161 -9.87 5.50 13.69
C LEU A 161 -9.27 6.78 13.11
N PRO A 162 -8.28 7.36 13.78
CA PRO A 162 -7.54 8.48 13.22
C PRO A 162 -6.70 8.03 12.03
N VAL A 163 -6.47 8.97 11.10
CA VAL A 163 -5.61 8.77 9.94
C VAL A 163 -4.27 9.42 10.21
N ALA A 164 -3.22 8.61 10.30
CA ALA A 164 -1.83 9.06 10.27
C ALA A 164 -1.28 8.88 8.86
N TRP A 165 -0.46 9.82 8.40
CA TRP A 165 0.18 9.68 7.08
C TRP A 165 1.64 9.32 7.25
N VAL A 166 2.07 8.39 6.42
CA VAL A 166 3.44 7.91 6.39
C VAL A 166 4.01 8.08 4.99
N THR A 167 5.21 8.60 4.92
CA THR A 167 5.97 8.66 3.68
C THR A 167 7.43 8.27 3.93
N TRP A 168 8.14 8.04 2.86
CA TRP A 168 9.59 7.90 2.86
C TRP A 168 10.17 8.56 1.64
N SER A 169 11.44 8.93 1.72
CA SER A 169 12.22 9.37 0.57
C SER A 169 13.61 8.75 0.62
N THR A 170 14.40 8.96 -0.42
CA THR A 170 15.69 8.30 -0.58
C THR A 170 16.66 9.16 -1.40
N ASP A 171 17.95 9.01 -1.15
CA ASP A 171 18.99 9.69 -1.91
C ASP A 171 19.20 9.11 -3.33
N ARG A 172 18.74 7.88 -3.61
CA ARG A 172 18.94 7.21 -4.90
C ARG A 172 17.81 6.26 -5.24
N ALA A 173 17.17 6.46 -6.39
CA ALA A 173 16.08 5.60 -6.87
C ALA A 173 16.07 5.47 -8.39
N TRP A 174 15.38 4.44 -8.87
CA TRP A 174 14.82 4.39 -10.21
C TRP A 174 13.38 4.89 -10.15
N ARG A 175 13.01 5.79 -11.05
CA ARG A 175 11.65 6.29 -11.22
C ARG A 175 11.06 5.74 -12.50
N PHE A 176 9.90 5.13 -12.40
CA PHE A 176 9.22 4.54 -13.55
C PHE A 176 8.24 5.53 -14.17
N ARG A 177 8.03 5.44 -15.47
CA ARG A 177 7.03 6.23 -16.21
C ARG A 177 5.63 5.59 -16.13
N SER A 178 5.25 5.08 -14.95
CA SER A 178 3.91 4.58 -14.66
C SER A 178 2.97 5.72 -14.25
N TRP A 179 1.67 5.45 -14.17
CA TRP A 179 0.68 6.43 -13.74
C TRP A 179 0.98 7.00 -12.34
N ASP A 180 1.52 6.16 -11.44
CA ASP A 180 1.88 6.51 -10.07
C ASP A 180 3.31 7.03 -9.93
N ARG A 181 4.11 7.02 -11.01
CA ARG A 181 5.54 7.36 -10.98
C ARG A 181 6.29 6.53 -9.94
N PHE A 182 6.08 5.21 -9.97
CA PHE A 182 6.62 4.27 -8.99
C PHE A 182 8.10 4.49 -8.72
N ILE A 183 8.48 4.44 -7.45
CA ILE A 183 9.84 4.70 -6.97
C ILE A 183 10.42 3.40 -6.42
N LEU A 184 11.55 2.99 -6.97
CA LEU A 184 12.32 1.85 -6.52
C LEU A 184 13.69 2.32 -6.00
N PRO A 185 13.92 2.33 -4.69
CA PRO A 185 15.21 2.68 -4.13
C PRO A 185 16.30 1.74 -4.62
N LYS A 186 17.46 2.29 -4.98
CA LYS A 186 18.61 1.50 -5.41
C LYS A 186 19.20 0.71 -4.23
N PRO A 187 19.98 -0.36 -4.49
CA PRO A 187 20.73 -1.05 -3.44
C PRO A 187 21.59 -0.06 -2.63
N PHE A 188 21.63 -0.27 -1.32
CA PHE A 188 22.38 0.56 -0.36
C PHE A 188 21.97 2.04 -0.29
N ALA A 189 20.78 2.38 -0.78
CA ALA A 189 20.23 3.73 -0.67
C ALA A 189 19.99 4.10 0.81
N ARG A 190 20.15 5.38 1.12
CA ARG A 190 19.69 5.93 2.40
C ARG A 190 18.21 6.24 2.26
N MET A 191 17.43 5.77 3.21
CA MET A 191 15.99 5.98 3.24
C MET A 191 15.61 6.65 4.54
N ARG A 192 14.90 7.76 4.44
CA ARG A 192 14.28 8.43 5.59
C ARG A 192 12.78 8.21 5.53
N TYR A 193 12.23 7.75 6.65
CA TYR A 193 10.81 7.55 6.85
C TYR A 193 10.31 8.59 7.83
N ARG A 194 9.16 9.18 7.52
CA ARG A 194 8.50 10.11 8.42
C ARG A 194 7.03 9.77 8.53
N VAL A 195 6.57 9.70 9.76
CA VAL A 195 5.15 9.55 10.08
C VAL A 195 4.74 10.83 10.79
N GLU A 196 3.68 11.47 10.34
CA GLU A 196 3.20 12.71 10.94
C GLU A 196 1.70 12.66 11.17
N GLY A 197 1.30 13.40 12.18
CA GLY A 197 -0.05 13.84 12.44
C GLY A 197 -1.07 12.73 12.59
N MET A 198 -2.23 13.17 13.02
CA MET A 198 -3.45 12.38 12.96
C MET A 198 -4.60 13.31 12.61
N VAL A 199 -5.40 12.93 11.59
CA VAL A 199 -6.68 13.55 11.29
C VAL A 199 -7.77 12.63 11.82
N GLU A 200 -8.60 13.18 12.68
CA GLU A 200 -9.81 12.52 13.17
C GLU A 200 -11.00 12.98 12.34
N ILE A 201 -11.78 12.03 11.86
CA ILE A 201 -13.05 12.30 11.18
C ILE A 201 -14.17 11.77 12.08
N PRO A 202 -15.13 12.62 12.47
CA PRO A 202 -16.20 12.22 13.37
C PRO A 202 -16.92 10.97 12.90
N ARG A 203 -17.28 10.09 13.83
CA ARG A 203 -18.18 8.98 13.49
C ARG A 203 -19.51 9.54 13.02
N ASN A 204 -20.04 8.97 11.95
CA ASN A 204 -21.26 9.42 11.29
C ASN A 204 -21.13 10.82 10.61
N ALA A 205 -19.89 11.23 10.30
CA ALA A 205 -19.64 12.45 9.52
C ALA A 205 -20.50 12.49 8.25
N GLY A 206 -21.04 13.65 7.96
CA GLY A 206 -21.76 13.92 6.72
C GLY A 206 -20.83 14.01 5.50
N ALA A 207 -21.42 14.17 4.32
CA ALA A 207 -20.66 14.21 3.06
C ALA A 207 -19.64 15.38 3.05
N GLU A 208 -19.98 16.52 3.61
CA GLU A 208 -19.13 17.70 3.68
C GLU A 208 -17.91 17.47 4.60
N GLU A 209 -18.12 16.87 5.77
CA GLU A 209 -17.06 16.55 6.72
C GLU A 209 -16.11 15.49 6.18
N ILE A 210 -16.65 14.48 5.48
CA ILE A 210 -15.83 13.45 4.80
C ILE A 210 -14.97 14.09 3.71
N GLU A 211 -15.53 15.02 2.93
CA GLU A 211 -14.78 15.71 1.88
C GLU A 211 -13.73 16.67 2.47
N ALA A 212 -14.05 17.39 3.52
CA ALA A 212 -13.09 18.23 4.25
C ALA A 212 -11.92 17.39 4.80
N GLY A 213 -12.23 16.25 5.42
CA GLY A 213 -11.23 15.31 5.91
C GLY A 213 -10.35 14.74 4.79
N ARG A 214 -10.95 14.40 3.64
CA ARG A 214 -10.20 13.95 2.45
C ARG A 214 -9.22 15.00 1.97
N LEU A 215 -9.66 16.26 1.85
CA LEU A 215 -8.82 17.37 1.40
C LEU A 215 -7.67 17.63 2.37
N GLU A 216 -7.93 17.59 3.68
CA GLU A 216 -6.90 17.80 4.69
C GLU A 216 -5.86 16.66 4.66
N ILE A 217 -6.28 15.39 4.54
CA ILE A 217 -5.38 14.26 4.37
C ILE A 217 -4.50 14.45 3.13
N GLU A 218 -5.11 14.79 1.98
CA GLU A 218 -4.37 15.03 0.72
C GLU A 218 -3.33 16.14 0.88
N ARG A 219 -3.74 17.28 1.44
CA ARG A 219 -2.88 18.44 1.64
C ARG A 219 -1.67 18.10 2.52
N ARG A 220 -1.90 17.42 3.64
CA ARG A 220 -0.85 17.02 4.59
C ARG A 220 0.10 16.00 3.99
N MET A 221 -0.43 14.97 3.35
CA MET A 221 0.38 13.95 2.68
C MET A 221 1.27 14.54 1.59
N ASN A 222 0.75 15.46 0.78
CA ASN A 222 1.51 16.13 -0.26
C ASN A 222 2.61 17.03 0.33
N ALA A 223 2.28 17.82 1.35
CA ALA A 223 3.24 18.69 2.02
C ALA A 223 4.42 17.86 2.60
N LEU A 224 4.11 16.80 3.35
CA LEU A 224 5.13 15.94 3.94
C LEU A 224 6.00 15.26 2.87
N THR A 225 5.36 14.73 1.82
CA THR A 225 6.08 14.04 0.73
C THR A 225 7.03 14.99 0.01
N THR A 226 6.57 16.19 -0.36
CA THR A 226 7.38 17.20 -1.03
C THR A 226 8.55 17.67 -0.15
N THR A 227 8.30 17.87 1.14
CA THR A 227 9.34 18.27 2.08
C THR A 227 10.43 17.21 2.18
N LEU A 228 10.02 15.94 2.38
CA LEU A 228 10.97 14.86 2.56
C LEU A 228 11.74 14.53 1.26
N ASP A 229 11.09 14.64 0.09
CA ASP A 229 11.77 14.46 -1.19
C ASP A 229 12.85 15.52 -1.40
N ARG A 230 12.55 16.78 -1.08
CA ARG A 230 13.54 17.87 -1.14
C ARG A 230 14.70 17.65 -0.18
N GLU A 231 14.44 17.25 1.07
CA GLU A 231 15.47 16.94 2.06
C GLU A 231 16.41 15.82 1.62
N MET A 232 15.90 14.86 0.85
CA MET A 232 16.64 13.69 0.37
C MET A 232 17.22 13.87 -1.04
N GLY A 233 16.92 15.00 -1.72
CA GLY A 233 17.36 15.25 -3.09
C GLY A 233 16.72 14.32 -4.12
N LEU A 234 15.47 13.92 -3.89
CA LEU A 234 14.70 13.02 -4.77
C LEU A 234 13.80 13.80 -5.74
N ASP A 235 13.97 15.07 -5.97
CA ASP A 235 13.16 15.93 -6.87
C ASP A 235 13.23 15.54 -8.36
#